data_c48a8834f2e472370ffb4faa74b1aaee
#
_entry.id   c48a8834f2e472370ffb4faa74b1aaee
#
_cell.length_a   1.000
_cell.length_b   1.000
_cell.length_c   1.000
_cell.angle_alpha   90.00
_cell.angle_beta   90.00
_cell.angle_gamma   90.00
#
_symmetry.space_group_name_H-M   'P 1'
#
loop_
_entity.id
_entity.type
_entity.pdbx_description
1 polymer ?
#
loop_
_entity_poly.entity_id
_entity_poly.type
_entity_poly.pdbx_seq_one_letter_code
_entity_poly.pdbx_strand_id
1 'polypeptide(L)'
;TTDLYFKTPGTPEGPPAPAPQETVYSRIGSFDSRLLVWFVTQQHTYFGGFVLALPIFCVLLEFLGLSSRRPALALRYDGLARDLAKVALLALSVTAVVGSLMLGMFIFFYPSFMRYMGGTFKAFMPVYAIVFVGEALLLIIYYYSWNRMAKPALKWVHASIGVLTNLFGAALLFLANSWSAFMMAPAGVDAQGRFLGNGWHLLHSALWNPLNVHRFLADIMSG
;
A
#
# COMPACT_ATOMS: atom_id res chain seq x y z
N THR A 1 22.01 -4.93 -19.53
CA THR A 1 20.85 -4.34 -18.79
C THR A 1 19.98 -5.40 -18.12
N THR A 2 19.87 -6.61 -18.68
CA THR A 2 19.19 -7.76 -18.06
C THR A 2 19.91 -8.27 -16.82
N ASP A 3 21.22 -8.14 -16.75
CA ASP A 3 22.03 -8.58 -15.61
C ASP A 3 21.74 -7.80 -14.33
N LEU A 4 21.30 -6.55 -14.45
CA LEU A 4 20.91 -5.73 -13.29
C LEU A 4 19.73 -6.33 -12.51
N TYR A 5 18.82 -7.02 -13.21
CA TYR A 5 17.60 -7.58 -12.62
C TYR A 5 17.67 -9.09 -12.36
N PHE A 6 18.53 -9.82 -13.05
CA PHE A 6 18.53 -11.29 -13.08
C PHE A 6 19.81 -11.96 -12.57
N LYS A 7 20.91 -11.21 -12.49
CA LYS A 7 22.17 -11.73 -11.96
C LYS A 7 22.51 -11.04 -10.65
N THR A 8 22.06 -11.62 -9.57
CA THR A 8 22.40 -11.15 -8.22
C THR A 8 23.41 -12.12 -7.62
N PRO A 9 24.68 -11.73 -7.46
CA PRO A 9 25.63 -12.52 -6.69
C PRO A 9 25.25 -12.43 -5.22
N GLY A 10 24.99 -13.56 -4.61
CA GLY A 10 24.68 -13.63 -3.18
C GLY A 10 24.59 -15.06 -2.68
N THR A 11 24.65 -15.23 -1.39
CA THR A 11 24.29 -16.48 -0.74
C THR A 11 22.78 -16.62 -0.70
N PRO A 12 22.22 -17.83 -0.91
CA PRO A 12 20.79 -18.05 -0.84
C PRO A 12 20.23 -17.67 0.55
N GLU A 13 19.29 -16.72 0.56
CA GLU A 13 18.57 -16.32 1.75
C GLU A 13 17.10 -16.70 1.63
N GLY A 14 16.50 -17.09 2.74
CA GLY A 14 15.10 -17.45 2.79
C GLY A 14 14.80 -18.91 2.40
N PRO A 15 13.53 -19.31 2.50
CA PRO A 15 13.10 -20.68 2.24
C PRO A 15 13.07 -20.98 0.73
N PRO A 16 13.20 -22.28 0.33
CA PRO A 16 12.97 -22.66 -1.05
C PRO A 16 11.50 -22.41 -1.46
N ALA A 17 11.29 -22.16 -2.74
CA ALA A 17 9.95 -22.07 -3.29
C ALA A 17 9.20 -23.39 -3.08
N PRO A 18 7.91 -23.37 -2.75
CA PRO A 18 7.10 -24.59 -2.67
C PRO A 18 7.08 -25.29 -4.03
N ALA A 19 7.22 -26.62 -4.01
CA ALA A 19 7.12 -27.42 -5.23
C ALA A 19 5.75 -27.19 -5.90
N PRO A 20 5.68 -27.14 -7.23
CA PRO A 20 4.42 -27.14 -7.95
C PRO A 20 3.60 -28.36 -7.52
N GLN A 21 2.40 -28.13 -6.99
CA GLN A 21 1.48 -29.20 -6.63
C GLN A 21 0.25 -29.10 -7.54
N GLU A 22 -0.26 -30.24 -7.97
CA GLU A 22 -1.63 -30.27 -8.48
C GLU A 22 -2.56 -29.87 -7.34
N THR A 23 -3.07 -28.67 -7.42
CA THR A 23 -3.76 -28.05 -6.30
C THR A 23 -5.26 -28.35 -6.37
N VAL A 24 -5.72 -29.21 -5.49
CA VAL A 24 -7.12 -29.16 -5.06
C VAL A 24 -7.23 -27.96 -4.12
N TYR A 25 -7.85 -26.88 -4.62
CA TYR A 25 -8.04 -25.69 -3.80
C TYR A 25 -9.04 -25.96 -2.68
N SER A 26 -8.73 -25.51 -1.47
CA SER A 26 -9.64 -25.59 -0.34
C SER A 26 -10.97 -24.90 -0.65
N ARG A 27 -12.07 -25.46 -0.14
CA ARG A 27 -13.43 -24.95 -0.36
C ARG A 27 -14.08 -24.58 0.97
N ILE A 28 -14.88 -23.51 0.93
CA ILE A 28 -15.84 -23.17 1.99
C ILE A 28 -17.24 -23.25 1.35
N GLY A 29 -17.99 -24.30 1.68
CA GLY A 29 -19.25 -24.59 1.01
C GLY A 29 -19.05 -24.79 -0.50
N SER A 30 -19.78 -24.03 -1.33
CA SER A 30 -19.67 -24.04 -2.79
C SER A 30 -18.55 -23.18 -3.36
N PHE A 31 -17.92 -22.32 -2.55
CA PHE A 31 -16.89 -21.37 -3.00
C PHE A 31 -15.49 -21.97 -2.84
N ASP A 32 -14.66 -21.85 -3.88
CA ASP A 32 -13.25 -22.18 -3.74
C ASP A 32 -12.44 -21.00 -3.14
N SER A 33 -11.31 -21.32 -2.52
CA SER A 33 -10.47 -20.34 -1.83
C SER A 33 -9.93 -19.24 -2.76
N ARG A 34 -9.75 -19.54 -4.05
CA ARG A 34 -9.28 -18.55 -5.04
C ARG A 34 -10.29 -17.43 -5.23
N LEU A 35 -11.58 -17.80 -5.38
CA LEU A 35 -12.65 -16.83 -5.55
C LEU A 35 -12.80 -15.94 -4.30
N LEU A 36 -12.72 -16.55 -3.12
CA LEU A 36 -12.81 -15.83 -1.85
C LEU A 36 -11.64 -14.86 -1.66
N VAL A 37 -10.42 -15.33 -1.87
CA VAL A 37 -9.22 -14.50 -1.76
C VAL A 37 -9.23 -13.41 -2.83
N TRP A 38 -9.60 -13.72 -4.07
CA TRP A 38 -9.75 -12.73 -5.13
C TRP A 38 -10.74 -11.63 -4.73
N PHE A 39 -11.92 -11.99 -4.26
CA PHE A 39 -12.95 -11.02 -3.87
C PHE A 39 -12.46 -10.09 -2.75
N VAL A 40 -11.88 -10.64 -1.68
CA VAL A 40 -11.36 -9.87 -0.55
C VAL A 40 -10.20 -8.98 -0.98
N THR A 41 -9.30 -9.48 -1.84
CA THR A 41 -8.19 -8.69 -2.38
C THR A 41 -8.68 -7.52 -3.23
N GLN A 42 -9.72 -7.73 -4.06
CA GLN A 42 -10.30 -6.63 -4.84
C GLN A 42 -10.89 -5.54 -3.94
N GLN A 43 -11.61 -5.92 -2.87
CA GLN A 43 -12.14 -4.94 -1.93
C GLN A 43 -11.01 -4.18 -1.20
N HIS A 44 -9.98 -4.90 -0.75
CA HIS A 44 -8.82 -4.25 -0.11
C HIS A 44 -8.13 -3.25 -1.05
N THR A 45 -7.90 -3.63 -2.29
CA THR A 45 -7.26 -2.77 -3.30
C THR A 45 -8.15 -1.56 -3.64
N TYR A 46 -9.44 -1.77 -3.80
CA TYR A 46 -10.39 -0.70 -4.13
C TYR A 46 -10.45 0.37 -3.03
N PHE A 47 -10.65 -0.03 -1.78
CA PHE A 47 -10.66 0.92 -0.66
C PHE A 47 -9.28 1.51 -0.38
N GLY A 48 -8.21 0.75 -0.64
CA GLY A 48 -6.83 1.24 -0.57
C GLY A 48 -6.56 2.39 -1.54
N GLY A 49 -7.14 2.35 -2.74
CA GLY A 49 -7.08 3.45 -3.70
C GLY A 49 -7.64 4.75 -3.13
N PHE A 50 -8.77 4.72 -2.42
CA PHE A 50 -9.30 5.91 -1.74
C PHE A 50 -8.38 6.42 -0.63
N VAL A 51 -7.76 5.52 0.13
CA VAL A 51 -6.82 5.91 1.20
C VAL A 51 -5.61 6.64 0.63
N LEU A 52 -5.15 6.24 -0.55
CA LEU A 52 -4.04 6.91 -1.23
C LEU A 52 -4.47 8.23 -1.89
N ALA A 53 -5.57 8.24 -2.64
CA ALA A 53 -5.96 9.36 -3.49
C ALA A 53 -6.57 10.52 -2.71
N LEU A 54 -7.51 10.26 -1.80
CA LEU A 54 -8.24 11.32 -1.13
C LEU A 54 -7.35 12.27 -0.32
N PRO A 55 -6.32 11.83 0.43
CA PRO A 55 -5.41 12.75 1.10
C PRO A 55 -4.63 13.66 0.13
N ILE A 56 -4.35 13.21 -1.09
CA ILE A 56 -3.72 14.05 -2.12
C ILE A 56 -4.65 15.21 -2.48
N PHE A 57 -5.92 14.92 -2.75
CA PHE A 57 -6.93 15.95 -3.04
C PHE A 57 -7.18 16.85 -1.83
N CYS A 58 -7.18 16.33 -0.60
CA CYS A 58 -7.29 17.14 0.61
C CYS A 58 -6.19 18.19 0.69
N VAL A 59 -4.94 17.79 0.50
CA VAL A 59 -3.78 18.70 0.54
C VAL A 59 -3.84 19.74 -0.59
N LEU A 60 -4.22 19.33 -1.80
CA LEU A 60 -4.40 20.24 -2.92
C LEU A 60 -5.48 21.31 -2.63
N LEU A 61 -6.62 20.90 -2.07
CA LEU A 61 -7.69 21.81 -1.68
C LEU A 61 -7.25 22.74 -0.54
N GLU A 62 -6.51 22.25 0.47
CA GLU A 62 -5.96 23.11 1.50
C GLU A 62 -5.01 24.16 0.92
N PHE A 63 -4.11 23.79 0.01
CA PHE A 63 -3.22 24.75 -0.66
C PHE A 63 -4.00 25.76 -1.52
N LEU A 64 -5.04 25.34 -2.22
CA LEU A 64 -5.93 26.24 -2.95
C LEU A 64 -6.66 27.20 -1.99
N GLY A 65 -7.11 26.70 -0.84
CA GLY A 65 -7.72 27.52 0.22
C GLY A 65 -6.75 28.55 0.80
N LEU A 66 -5.54 28.12 1.15
CA LEU A 66 -4.48 28.98 1.68
C LEU A 66 -4.02 30.06 0.68
N SER A 67 -4.04 29.74 -0.61
CA SER A 67 -3.65 30.68 -1.69
C SER A 67 -4.78 31.58 -2.13
N SER A 68 -6.02 31.33 -1.70
CA SER A 68 -7.20 32.06 -2.15
C SER A 68 -7.29 33.45 -1.47
N ARG A 69 -7.39 34.49 -2.29
CA ARG A 69 -7.68 35.86 -1.82
C ARG A 69 -9.15 36.11 -1.49
N ARG A 70 -10.05 35.17 -1.79
CA ARG A 70 -11.49 35.23 -1.56
C ARG A 70 -11.86 34.39 -0.33
N PRO A 71 -12.21 35.00 0.82
CA PRO A 71 -12.49 34.26 2.07
C PRO A 71 -13.58 33.18 1.93
N ALA A 72 -14.65 33.48 1.18
CA ALA A 72 -15.74 32.55 0.94
C ALA A 72 -15.28 31.31 0.15
N LEU A 73 -14.35 31.46 -0.79
CA LEU A 73 -13.81 30.36 -1.58
C LEU A 73 -12.82 29.55 -0.76
N ALA A 74 -11.99 30.19 0.05
CA ALA A 74 -11.07 29.53 0.98
C ALA A 74 -11.83 28.61 1.95
N LEU A 75 -12.93 29.08 2.53
CA LEU A 75 -13.79 28.29 3.40
C LEU A 75 -14.42 27.09 2.70
N ARG A 76 -14.82 27.23 1.42
CA ARG A 76 -15.35 26.10 0.63
C ARG A 76 -14.30 25.03 0.37
N TYR A 77 -13.08 25.43 0.01
CA TYR A 77 -11.98 24.49 -0.18
C TYR A 77 -11.62 23.76 1.12
N ASP A 78 -11.55 24.49 2.24
CA ASP A 78 -11.27 23.91 3.56
C ASP A 78 -12.37 22.92 3.99
N GLY A 79 -13.64 23.27 3.80
CA GLY A 79 -14.77 22.37 4.09
C GLY A 79 -14.73 21.09 3.25
N LEU A 80 -14.53 21.23 1.92
CA LEU A 80 -14.45 20.07 1.02
C LEU A 80 -13.26 19.16 1.36
N ALA A 81 -12.10 19.75 1.62
CA ALA A 81 -10.91 18.99 2.01
C ALA A 81 -11.17 18.17 3.30
N ARG A 82 -11.85 18.77 4.29
CA ARG A 82 -12.21 18.09 5.53
C ARG A 82 -13.19 16.93 5.29
N ASP A 83 -14.18 17.12 4.44
CA ASP A 83 -15.15 16.08 4.13
C ASP A 83 -14.48 14.91 3.41
N LEU A 84 -13.57 15.17 2.47
CA LEU A 84 -12.75 14.15 1.82
C LEU A 84 -11.84 13.43 2.82
N ALA A 85 -11.21 14.14 3.75
CA ALA A 85 -10.39 13.53 4.79
C ALA A 85 -11.20 12.58 5.70
N LYS A 86 -12.47 12.91 5.96
CA LYS A 86 -13.40 12.01 6.67
C LYS A 86 -13.65 10.73 5.88
N VAL A 87 -13.88 10.85 4.57
CA VAL A 87 -14.07 9.68 3.69
C VAL A 87 -12.80 8.83 3.64
N ALA A 88 -11.62 9.46 3.53
CA ALA A 88 -10.33 8.76 3.58
C ALA A 88 -10.15 7.96 4.89
N LEU A 89 -10.53 8.53 6.03
CA LEU A 89 -10.44 7.87 7.33
C LEU A 89 -11.41 6.66 7.43
N LEU A 90 -12.61 6.79 6.87
CA LEU A 90 -13.55 5.67 6.77
C LEU A 90 -13.02 4.58 5.85
N ALA A 91 -12.47 4.95 4.68
CA ALA A 91 -11.85 4.02 3.75
C ALA A 91 -10.66 3.28 4.39
N LEU A 92 -9.81 3.98 5.17
CA LEU A 92 -8.72 3.36 5.92
C LEU A 92 -9.24 2.29 6.90
N SER A 93 -10.32 2.59 7.62
CA SER A 93 -10.91 1.64 8.57
C SER A 93 -11.40 0.37 7.87
N VAL A 94 -12.08 0.52 6.73
CA VAL A 94 -12.54 -0.61 5.92
C VAL A 94 -11.35 -1.37 5.35
N THR A 95 -10.38 -0.68 4.76
CA THR A 95 -9.17 -1.27 4.18
C THR A 95 -8.38 -2.08 5.21
N ALA A 96 -8.25 -1.57 6.43
CA ALA A 96 -7.55 -2.26 7.51
C ALA A 96 -8.23 -3.58 7.90
N VAL A 97 -9.55 -3.57 8.05
CA VAL A 97 -10.34 -4.77 8.36
C VAL A 97 -10.24 -5.80 7.23
N VAL A 98 -10.49 -5.36 5.99
CA VAL A 98 -10.44 -6.24 4.81
C VAL A 98 -9.02 -6.76 4.57
N GLY A 99 -7.99 -5.93 4.79
CA GLY A 99 -6.59 -6.35 4.70
C GLY A 99 -6.19 -7.39 5.75
N SER A 100 -6.69 -7.25 6.97
CA SER A 100 -6.49 -8.24 8.03
C SER A 100 -7.17 -9.56 7.69
N LEU A 101 -8.39 -9.51 7.15
CA LEU A 101 -9.09 -10.69 6.65
C LEU A 101 -8.31 -11.35 5.50
N MET A 102 -7.83 -10.57 4.54
CA MET A 102 -7.03 -11.05 3.41
C MET A 102 -5.76 -11.77 3.91
N LEU A 103 -5.02 -11.18 4.85
CA LEU A 103 -3.85 -11.81 5.45
C LEU A 103 -4.20 -13.13 6.15
N GLY A 104 -5.29 -13.15 6.92
CA GLY A 104 -5.79 -14.37 7.57
C GLY A 104 -6.13 -15.46 6.56
N MET A 105 -6.78 -15.10 5.45
CA MET A 105 -7.10 -16.06 4.37
C MET A 105 -5.83 -16.60 3.69
N PHE A 106 -4.81 -15.78 3.45
CA PHE A 106 -3.54 -16.25 2.92
C PHE A 106 -2.84 -17.23 3.87
N ILE A 107 -2.82 -16.94 5.16
CA ILE A 107 -2.22 -17.83 6.17
C ILE A 107 -2.98 -19.15 6.23
N PHE A 108 -4.30 -19.12 6.16
CA PHE A 108 -5.14 -20.29 6.30
C PHE A 108 -5.16 -21.16 5.04
N PHE A 109 -5.38 -20.57 3.86
CA PHE A 109 -5.53 -21.32 2.61
C PHE A 109 -4.20 -21.60 1.90
N TYR A 110 -3.20 -20.73 2.09
CA TYR A 110 -1.92 -20.78 1.36
C TYR A 110 -0.70 -20.70 2.30
N PRO A 111 -0.59 -21.59 3.31
CA PRO A 111 0.45 -21.49 4.32
C PRO A 111 1.88 -21.63 3.75
N SER A 112 2.07 -22.46 2.72
CA SER A 112 3.36 -22.63 2.04
C SER A 112 3.79 -21.36 1.31
N PHE A 113 2.85 -20.71 0.62
CA PHE A 113 3.06 -19.41 -0.01
C PHE A 113 3.46 -18.35 1.01
N MET A 114 2.70 -18.24 2.12
CA MET A 114 2.99 -17.26 3.17
C MET A 114 4.32 -17.52 3.87
N ARG A 115 4.71 -18.76 4.03
CA ARG A 115 6.03 -19.10 4.57
C ARG A 115 7.14 -18.66 3.62
N TYR A 116 6.97 -18.90 2.33
CA TYR A 116 7.92 -18.51 1.30
C TYR A 116 8.06 -16.98 1.22
N MET A 117 6.96 -16.28 1.00
CA MET A 117 6.96 -14.82 0.88
C MET A 117 7.40 -14.13 2.17
N GLY A 118 6.90 -14.56 3.31
CA GLY A 118 7.29 -14.02 4.61
C GLY A 118 8.76 -14.25 4.95
N GLY A 119 9.32 -15.38 4.53
CA GLY A 119 10.76 -15.67 4.67
C GLY A 119 11.60 -14.80 3.74
N THR A 120 11.21 -14.69 2.47
CA THR A 120 11.90 -13.88 1.45
C THR A 120 11.89 -12.39 1.80
N PHE A 121 10.74 -11.86 2.26
CA PHE A 121 10.58 -10.45 2.63
C PHE A 121 10.80 -10.16 4.12
N LYS A 122 11.35 -11.09 4.89
CA LYS A 122 11.52 -11.00 6.36
C LYS A 122 12.13 -9.68 6.82
N ALA A 123 13.16 -9.19 6.14
CA ALA A 123 13.85 -7.95 6.48
C ALA A 123 12.97 -6.71 6.33
N PHE A 124 11.95 -6.76 5.46
CA PHE A 124 11.05 -5.64 5.19
C PHE A 124 9.77 -5.65 6.01
N MET A 125 9.43 -6.77 6.68
CA MET A 125 8.21 -6.85 7.49
C MET A 125 8.09 -5.73 8.54
N PRO A 126 9.14 -5.38 9.31
CA PRO A 126 9.07 -4.25 10.23
C PRO A 126 8.84 -2.91 9.52
N VAL A 127 9.44 -2.72 8.34
CA VAL A 127 9.28 -1.49 7.55
C VAL A 127 7.83 -1.34 7.08
N TYR A 128 7.21 -2.41 6.57
CA TYR A 128 5.78 -2.40 6.21
C TYR A 128 4.91 -2.00 7.40
N ALA A 129 5.16 -2.59 8.57
CA ALA A 129 4.39 -2.29 9.78
C ALA A 129 4.55 -0.82 10.21
N ILE A 130 5.78 -0.29 10.21
CA ILE A 130 6.06 1.10 10.59
C ILE A 130 5.40 2.08 9.61
N VAL A 131 5.51 1.82 8.30
CA VAL A 131 4.93 2.71 7.28
C VAL A 131 3.40 2.67 7.34
N PHE A 132 2.80 1.49 7.49
CA PHE A 132 1.34 1.35 7.64
C PHE A 132 0.80 2.05 8.89
N VAL A 133 1.41 1.80 10.05
CA VAL A 133 0.99 2.46 11.31
C VAL A 133 1.23 3.96 11.23
N GLY A 134 2.35 4.39 10.64
CA GLY A 134 2.66 5.80 10.42
C GLY A 134 1.63 6.51 9.56
N GLU A 135 1.24 5.92 8.42
CA GLU A 135 0.17 6.45 7.55
C GLU A 135 -1.16 6.56 8.31
N ALA A 136 -1.56 5.50 9.01
CA ALA A 136 -2.80 5.48 9.76
C ALA A 136 -2.84 6.55 10.85
N LEU A 137 -1.77 6.67 11.64
CA LEU A 137 -1.66 7.70 12.68
C LEU A 137 -1.66 9.12 12.09
N LEU A 138 -0.93 9.33 11.00
CA LEU A 138 -0.87 10.64 10.35
C LEU A 138 -2.24 11.05 9.80
N LEU A 139 -2.99 10.13 9.17
CA LEU A 139 -4.34 10.42 8.67
C LEU A 139 -5.32 10.70 9.82
N ILE A 140 -5.23 9.98 10.94
CA ILE A 140 -6.00 10.25 12.15
C ILE A 140 -5.67 11.63 12.69
N ILE A 141 -4.39 11.95 12.86
CA ILE A 141 -3.94 13.27 13.35
C ILE A 141 -4.40 14.36 12.38
N TYR A 142 -4.25 14.18 11.07
CA TYR A 142 -4.67 15.10 10.03
C TYR A 142 -6.15 15.45 10.18
N TYR A 143 -7.03 14.45 10.25
CA TYR A 143 -8.47 14.67 10.37
C TYR A 143 -8.88 15.30 11.71
N TYR A 144 -8.39 14.79 12.84
CA TYR A 144 -8.84 15.25 14.16
C TYR A 144 -8.20 16.56 14.61
N SER A 145 -7.08 16.98 14.01
CA SER A 145 -6.46 18.28 14.30
C SER A 145 -7.08 19.45 13.51
N TRP A 146 -7.97 19.20 12.56
CA TRP A 146 -8.53 20.18 11.62
C TRP A 146 -8.97 21.49 12.28
N ASN A 147 -9.84 21.40 13.29
CA ASN A 147 -10.37 22.57 14.00
C ASN A 147 -9.34 23.23 14.91
N ARG A 148 -8.40 22.44 15.47
CA ARG A 148 -7.35 22.96 16.34
C ARG A 148 -6.30 23.75 15.57
N MET A 149 -6.09 23.41 14.31
CA MET A 149 -5.11 24.03 13.41
C MET A 149 -5.75 24.98 12.39
N ALA A 150 -6.95 25.52 12.68
CA ALA A 150 -7.66 26.43 11.79
C ALA A 150 -7.02 27.83 11.66
N LYS A 151 -6.13 28.23 12.58
CA LYS A 151 -5.42 29.53 12.53
C LYS A 151 -4.44 29.53 11.33
N PRO A 152 -4.27 30.67 10.61
CA PRO A 152 -3.47 30.73 9.38
C PRO A 152 -2.05 30.16 9.52
N ALA A 153 -1.33 30.47 10.59
CA ALA A 153 0.01 29.96 10.82
C ALA A 153 0.02 28.42 11.05
N LEU A 154 -0.99 27.88 11.73
CA LEU A 154 -1.10 26.46 12.02
C LEU A 154 -1.65 25.66 10.82
N LYS A 155 -2.35 26.30 9.90
CA LYS A 155 -2.85 25.67 8.67
C LYS A 155 -1.71 25.16 7.78
N TRP A 156 -0.60 25.85 7.71
CA TRP A 156 0.58 25.36 7.00
C TRP A 156 1.17 24.09 7.64
N VAL A 157 1.19 24.05 8.99
CA VAL A 157 1.60 22.85 9.73
C VAL A 157 0.63 21.72 9.46
N HIS A 158 -0.69 21.98 9.46
CA HIS A 158 -1.72 21.01 9.15
C HIS A 158 -1.57 20.44 7.73
N ALA A 159 -1.39 21.28 6.73
CA ALA A 159 -1.14 20.86 5.35
C ALA A 159 0.15 20.02 5.23
N SER A 160 1.19 20.33 6.01
CA SER A 160 2.43 19.53 6.06
C SER A 160 2.18 18.12 6.63
N ILE A 161 1.27 17.96 7.60
CA ILE A 161 0.85 16.63 8.08
C ILE A 161 0.17 15.86 6.94
N GLY A 162 -0.70 16.52 6.16
CA GLY A 162 -1.32 15.92 4.99
C GLY A 162 -0.30 15.49 3.93
N VAL A 163 0.72 16.32 3.64
CA VAL A 163 1.82 15.95 2.74
C VAL A 163 2.56 14.71 3.27
N LEU A 164 2.86 14.68 4.56
CA LEU A 164 3.54 13.55 5.18
C LEU A 164 2.68 12.26 5.12
N THR A 165 1.37 12.38 5.32
CA THR A 165 0.43 11.26 5.12
C THR A 165 0.54 10.70 3.71
N ASN A 166 0.55 11.55 2.68
CA ASN A 166 0.69 11.14 1.28
C ASN A 166 2.04 10.47 0.99
N LEU A 167 3.12 10.93 1.61
CA LEU A 167 4.43 10.29 1.46
C LEU A 167 4.44 8.88 2.05
N PHE A 168 3.82 8.68 3.22
CA PHE A 168 3.69 7.36 3.84
C PHE A 168 2.79 6.44 3.01
N GLY A 169 1.66 6.94 2.48
CA GLY A 169 0.77 6.18 1.59
C GLY A 169 1.47 5.74 0.32
N ALA A 170 2.20 6.65 -0.35
CA ALA A 170 2.98 6.31 -1.53
C ALA A 170 4.09 5.29 -1.22
N ALA A 171 4.79 5.45 -0.09
CA ALA A 171 5.80 4.49 0.35
C ALA A 171 5.20 3.11 0.61
N LEU A 172 4.03 3.04 1.26
CA LEU A 172 3.33 1.79 1.53
C LEU A 172 2.89 1.11 0.22
N LEU A 173 2.34 1.86 -0.74
CA LEU A 173 1.98 1.34 -2.06
C LEU A 173 3.20 0.74 -2.77
N PHE A 174 4.33 1.47 -2.78
CA PHE A 174 5.54 1.04 -3.47
C PHE A 174 6.15 -0.21 -2.81
N LEU A 175 6.13 -0.28 -1.50
CA LEU A 175 6.54 -1.46 -0.76
C LEU A 175 5.62 -2.65 -1.07
N ALA A 176 4.29 -2.48 -1.02
CA ALA A 176 3.32 -3.53 -1.32
C ALA A 176 3.46 -4.04 -2.77
N ASN A 177 3.73 -3.15 -3.71
CA ASN A 177 3.95 -3.52 -5.11
C ASN A 177 5.20 -4.37 -5.32
N SER A 178 6.19 -4.35 -4.41
CA SER A 178 7.34 -5.24 -4.51
C SER A 178 6.95 -6.72 -4.37
N TRP A 179 5.96 -7.04 -3.53
CA TRP A 179 5.39 -8.38 -3.43
C TRP A 179 4.74 -8.81 -4.75
N SER A 180 3.88 -7.97 -5.29
CA SER A 180 3.18 -8.25 -6.54
C SER A 180 4.16 -8.39 -7.72
N ALA A 181 5.14 -7.49 -7.80
CA ALA A 181 6.17 -7.53 -8.82
C ALA A 181 7.04 -8.79 -8.73
N PHE A 182 7.45 -9.19 -7.51
CA PHE A 182 8.20 -10.43 -7.30
C PHE A 182 7.39 -11.68 -7.64
N MET A 183 6.10 -11.73 -7.29
CA MET A 183 5.24 -12.86 -7.66
C MET A 183 5.05 -12.99 -9.18
N MET A 184 4.95 -11.88 -9.89
CA MET A 184 4.75 -11.89 -11.35
C MET A 184 6.03 -12.18 -12.12
N ALA A 185 7.18 -11.70 -11.62
CA ALA A 185 8.48 -11.83 -12.26
C ALA A 185 9.57 -12.00 -11.19
N PRO A 186 9.67 -13.19 -10.55
CA PRO A 186 10.69 -13.44 -9.55
C PRO A 186 12.08 -13.32 -10.17
N ALA A 187 12.89 -12.43 -9.66
CA ALA A 187 14.25 -12.18 -10.10
C ALA A 187 15.24 -12.48 -8.97
N GLY A 188 16.45 -12.88 -9.30
CA GLY A 188 17.49 -13.17 -8.30
C GLY A 188 17.18 -14.40 -7.44
N VAL A 189 16.60 -15.44 -8.04
CA VAL A 189 16.32 -16.73 -7.36
C VAL A 189 17.17 -17.83 -7.96
N ASP A 190 17.53 -18.82 -7.14
CA ASP A 190 18.23 -20.05 -7.57
C ASP A 190 17.26 -21.08 -8.19
N ALA A 191 17.78 -22.22 -8.60
CA ALA A 191 16.99 -23.32 -9.15
C ALA A 191 15.94 -23.89 -8.18
N GLN A 192 16.10 -23.67 -6.88
CA GLN A 192 15.16 -24.03 -5.83
C GLN A 192 14.20 -22.88 -5.49
N GLY A 193 14.27 -21.77 -6.20
CA GLY A 193 13.47 -20.57 -5.97
C GLY A 193 13.89 -19.78 -4.72
N ARG A 194 15.06 -20.04 -4.14
CA ARG A 194 15.58 -19.27 -3.00
C ARG A 194 16.14 -17.95 -3.50
N PHE A 195 15.84 -16.88 -2.80
CA PHE A 195 16.31 -15.54 -3.17
C PHE A 195 17.83 -15.41 -2.92
N LEU A 196 18.55 -14.91 -3.93
CA LEU A 196 20.01 -14.74 -3.93
C LEU A 196 20.45 -13.28 -3.77
N GLY A 197 19.50 -12.33 -3.81
CA GLY A 197 19.79 -10.92 -3.84
C GLY A 197 19.87 -10.27 -2.48
N ASN A 198 20.14 -8.97 -2.46
CA ASN A 198 19.94 -8.12 -1.31
C ASN A 198 18.55 -7.46 -1.35
N GLY A 199 18.16 -6.79 -0.26
CA GLY A 199 16.85 -6.16 -0.16
C GLY A 199 16.54 -5.16 -1.26
N TRP A 200 17.55 -4.47 -1.79
CA TRP A 200 17.36 -3.53 -2.91
C TRP A 200 16.87 -4.25 -4.17
N HIS A 201 17.46 -5.39 -4.50
CA HIS A 201 17.03 -6.18 -5.66
C HIS A 201 15.65 -6.80 -5.46
N LEU A 202 15.30 -7.15 -4.24
CA LEU A 202 13.96 -7.64 -3.91
C LEU A 202 12.87 -6.59 -4.16
N LEU A 203 13.15 -5.33 -3.80
CA LEU A 203 12.24 -4.22 -4.05
C LEU A 203 12.19 -3.82 -5.54
N HIS A 204 13.32 -3.89 -6.26
CA HIS A 204 13.48 -3.37 -7.63
C HIS A 204 13.50 -4.48 -8.69
N SER A 205 12.48 -5.35 -8.69
CA SER A 205 12.30 -6.27 -9.83
C SER A 205 11.97 -5.51 -11.13
N ALA A 206 12.09 -6.17 -12.29
CA ALA A 206 11.84 -5.55 -13.60
C ALA A 206 10.44 -4.91 -13.71
N LEU A 207 9.44 -5.47 -13.01
CA LEU A 207 8.06 -4.97 -13.05
C LEU A 207 7.77 -3.91 -11.99
N TRP A 208 8.65 -3.67 -11.02
CA TRP A 208 8.36 -2.80 -9.88
C TRP A 208 8.08 -1.34 -10.29
N ASN A 209 8.95 -0.76 -11.12
CA ASN A 209 8.77 0.63 -11.59
C ASN A 209 7.50 0.81 -12.43
N PRO A 210 7.24 0.01 -13.50
CA PRO A 210 6.03 0.16 -14.28
C PRO A 210 4.76 -0.11 -13.46
N LEU A 211 4.79 -1.06 -12.53
CA LEU A 211 3.68 -1.35 -11.65
C LEU A 211 3.39 -0.19 -10.68
N ASN A 212 4.43 0.42 -10.10
CA ASN A 212 4.28 1.58 -9.22
C ASN A 212 3.65 2.77 -9.94
N VAL A 213 4.15 3.10 -11.13
CA VAL A 213 3.59 4.21 -11.94
C VAL A 213 2.14 3.91 -12.32
N HIS A 214 1.87 2.71 -12.82
CA HIS A 214 0.53 2.31 -13.22
C HIS A 214 -0.46 2.40 -12.06
N ARG A 215 -0.15 1.78 -10.93
CA ARG A 215 -1.05 1.75 -9.77
C ARG A 215 -1.23 3.11 -9.13
N PHE A 216 -0.15 3.88 -8.99
CA PHE A 216 -0.25 5.22 -8.42
C PHE A 216 -1.17 6.13 -9.24
N LEU A 217 -1.04 6.10 -10.57
CA LEU A 217 -1.93 6.86 -11.45
C LEU A 217 -3.36 6.32 -11.44
N ALA A 218 -3.54 4.99 -11.46
CA ALA A 218 -4.86 4.37 -11.41
C ALA A 218 -5.59 4.69 -10.10
N ASP A 219 -4.90 4.64 -8.97
CA ASP A 219 -5.48 4.97 -7.66
C ASP A 219 -5.91 6.45 -7.60
N ILE A 220 -5.10 7.38 -8.14
CA ILE A 220 -5.49 8.81 -8.22
C ILE A 220 -6.71 9.02 -9.12
N MET A 221 -6.84 8.25 -10.19
CA MET A 221 -7.96 8.38 -11.14
C MET A 221 -9.25 7.75 -10.61
N SER A 222 -9.17 6.79 -9.71
CA SER A 222 -10.32 6.06 -9.16
C SER A 222 -10.83 6.61 -7.82
N GLY A 223 -10.01 7.37 -7.10
CA GLY A 223 -10.35 8.02 -5.81
C GLY A 223 -10.81 9.45 -6.03
#